data_4a492345612e79306dffb8b50545bb26
#
_entry.id   4a492345612e79306dffb8b50545bb26
#
_cell.length_a   1.000
_cell.length_b   1.000
_cell.length_c   1.000
_cell.angle_alpha   90.00
_cell.angle_beta   90.00
_cell.angle_gamma   90.00
#
_symmetry.space_group_name_H-M   'P 1'
#
loop_
_entity.id
_entity.type
_entity.pdbx_description
1 polymer ?
#
loop_
_entity_poly.entity_id
_entity_poly.type
_entity_poly.pdbx_seq_one_letter_code
_entity_poly.pdbx_strand_id
1 'polypeptide(L)'
;MAKQENVYWPSDEETKIVPVEIVDEIKGSMLQYSMSVLVGRAIPDVRDGLKPVHRRILYTMFENGLTPDKAYRKCADTVGSVLGRYHPHGDASVYDAMVRMAQPFSLHYPLIDGHGNFGSVDGDPPAAYRYTEARMARLANFMLADIKKNTVDFQPNFDEERQEPVVLPSRFPNLLVNGSSGIAVGMATNIPPHNLSEVIDGTCYVIDHPEAELDEICQFIKGPDFPTGGVIMGRSGIRAAYATGRGKIKVRAKTEIVDLPNGKSQIVITEIPYMVNKARLVEAMANLVKDKRVEGITNIHDIVLLVAHQLEFVFLPAFDAFLDQ
;
A
#
# COMPACT_ATOMS: atom_id res chain seq x y z
N MET A 1 6.07 54.28 -29.43
CA MET A 1 5.61 53.47 -30.56
C MET A 1 6.06 52.04 -30.27
N ALA A 2 5.16 51.20 -29.81
CA ALA A 2 5.44 49.77 -29.58
C ALA A 2 5.50 49.06 -30.95
N LYS A 3 6.58 48.34 -31.22
CA LYS A 3 6.66 47.46 -32.38
C LYS A 3 5.63 46.38 -32.22
N GLN A 4 4.61 46.33 -33.10
CA GLN A 4 3.80 45.14 -33.29
C GLN A 4 4.72 44.03 -33.83
N GLU A 5 4.98 43.02 -33.02
CA GLU A 5 5.54 41.77 -33.51
C GLU A 5 4.50 41.13 -34.42
N ASN A 6 4.83 41.03 -35.70
CA ASN A 6 4.04 40.29 -36.67
C ASN A 6 4.11 38.80 -36.27
N VAL A 7 3.08 38.31 -35.57
CA VAL A 7 2.87 36.86 -35.36
C VAL A 7 2.52 36.31 -36.74
N TYR A 8 3.44 35.52 -37.32
CA TYR A 8 3.20 34.78 -38.55
C TYR A 8 2.20 33.69 -38.27
N TRP A 9 1.04 33.76 -38.90
CA TRP A 9 0.07 32.69 -38.95
C TRP A 9 0.20 31.99 -40.29
N PRO A 10 0.55 30.69 -40.36
CA PRO A 10 0.59 29.96 -41.63
C PRO A 10 -0.76 30.04 -42.33
N SER A 11 -0.78 30.14 -43.64
CA SER A 11 -2.01 30.09 -44.43
C SER A 11 -2.66 28.69 -44.34
N ASP A 12 -3.98 28.58 -44.54
CA ASP A 12 -4.73 27.34 -44.52
C ASP A 12 -4.20 26.29 -45.55
N GLU A 13 -3.48 26.74 -46.55
CA GLU A 13 -2.80 25.84 -47.53
C GLU A 13 -1.49 25.26 -46.97
N GLU A 14 -0.83 25.95 -46.03
CA GLU A 14 0.43 25.48 -45.39
C GLU A 14 0.19 24.62 -44.16
N THR A 15 -0.96 24.79 -43.50
CA THR A 15 -1.35 23.98 -42.33
C THR A 15 -2.60 23.20 -42.62
N LYS A 16 -2.49 21.87 -42.53
CA LYS A 16 -3.65 20.99 -42.60
C LYS A 16 -4.45 21.08 -41.31
N ILE A 17 -5.30 22.10 -41.18
CA ILE A 17 -6.23 22.27 -40.05
C ILE A 17 -7.37 21.26 -40.26
N VAL A 18 -7.45 20.29 -39.34
CA VAL A 18 -8.55 19.32 -39.28
C VAL A 18 -9.50 19.75 -38.16
N PRO A 19 -10.76 20.10 -38.42
CA PRO A 19 -11.71 20.38 -37.36
C PRO A 19 -12.00 19.12 -36.59
N VAL A 20 -11.90 19.19 -35.26
CA VAL A 20 -12.17 18.06 -34.33
C VAL A 20 -13.21 18.53 -33.33
N GLU A 21 -14.27 17.73 -33.15
CA GLU A 21 -15.26 17.96 -32.13
C GLU A 21 -14.62 17.73 -30.76
N ILE A 22 -14.68 18.74 -29.88
CA ILE A 22 -14.07 18.72 -28.55
C ILE A 22 -14.58 17.55 -27.70
N VAL A 23 -15.85 17.16 -27.86
CA VAL A 23 -16.48 16.07 -27.12
C VAL A 23 -15.86 14.72 -27.52
N ASP A 24 -15.57 14.52 -28.81
CA ASP A 24 -15.03 13.27 -29.31
C ASP A 24 -13.52 13.15 -28.94
N GLU A 25 -12.79 14.27 -29.00
CA GLU A 25 -11.40 14.33 -28.55
C GLU A 25 -11.29 14.04 -27.03
N ILE A 26 -12.12 14.67 -26.22
CA ILE A 26 -12.13 14.43 -24.77
C ILE A 26 -12.50 12.97 -24.47
N LYS A 27 -13.50 12.39 -25.12
CA LYS A 27 -13.86 10.97 -24.91
C LYS A 27 -12.73 10.03 -25.28
N GLY A 28 -12.09 10.24 -26.44
CA GLY A 28 -10.97 9.43 -26.89
C GLY A 28 -9.78 9.50 -25.95
N SER A 29 -9.35 10.70 -25.61
CA SER A 29 -8.23 10.95 -24.70
C SER A 29 -8.49 10.44 -23.28
N MET A 30 -9.71 10.64 -22.75
CA MET A 30 -10.10 10.11 -21.43
C MET A 30 -10.11 8.59 -21.40
N LEU A 31 -10.58 7.93 -22.47
CA LEU A 31 -10.57 6.48 -22.54
C LEU A 31 -9.14 5.93 -22.55
N GLN A 32 -8.26 6.50 -23.38
CA GLN A 32 -6.85 6.12 -23.45
C GLN A 32 -6.14 6.35 -22.09
N TYR A 33 -6.36 7.51 -21.48
CA TYR A 33 -5.81 7.82 -20.16
C TYR A 33 -6.33 6.84 -19.10
N SER A 34 -7.63 6.57 -19.07
CA SER A 34 -8.25 5.64 -18.12
C SER A 34 -7.67 4.23 -18.25
N MET A 35 -7.52 3.74 -19.47
CA MET A 35 -6.91 2.42 -19.73
C MET A 35 -5.45 2.39 -19.29
N SER A 36 -4.68 3.43 -19.59
CA SER A 36 -3.29 3.54 -19.16
C SER A 36 -3.15 3.53 -17.63
N VAL A 37 -4.02 4.25 -16.91
CA VAL A 37 -4.02 4.28 -15.43
C VAL A 37 -4.45 2.95 -14.84
N LEU A 38 -5.45 2.28 -15.42
CA LEU A 38 -5.93 0.98 -14.96
C LEU A 38 -4.84 -0.09 -15.09
N VAL A 39 -4.33 -0.27 -16.29
CA VAL A 39 -3.37 -1.37 -16.60
C VAL A 39 -1.96 -1.03 -16.14
N GLY A 40 -1.53 0.21 -16.35
CA GLY A 40 -0.14 0.63 -16.17
C GLY A 40 0.22 1.21 -14.79
N ARG A 41 -0.75 1.45 -13.90
CA ARG A 41 -0.46 2.18 -12.64
C ARG A 41 -1.17 1.66 -11.42
N ALA A 42 -2.52 1.57 -11.43
CA ALA A 42 -3.31 1.51 -10.19
C ALA A 42 -3.67 0.10 -9.75
N ILE A 43 -3.89 -0.82 -10.68
CA ILE A 43 -4.38 -2.17 -10.40
C ILE A 43 -3.20 -3.15 -10.35
N PRO A 44 -3.11 -3.99 -9.30
CA PRO A 44 -2.12 -5.06 -9.23
C PRO A 44 -2.47 -6.20 -10.19
N ASP A 45 -1.45 -6.91 -10.69
CA ASP A 45 -1.67 -8.18 -11.38
C ASP A 45 -2.00 -9.28 -10.35
N VAL A 46 -2.99 -10.10 -10.65
CA VAL A 46 -3.45 -11.15 -9.74
C VAL A 46 -2.38 -12.23 -9.49
N ARG A 47 -1.50 -12.46 -10.46
CA ARG A 47 -0.49 -13.52 -10.44
C ARG A 47 0.66 -13.25 -9.47
N ASP A 48 1.10 -11.99 -9.35
CA ASP A 48 2.21 -11.58 -8.47
C ASP A 48 1.82 -10.54 -7.41
N GLY A 49 0.59 -10.01 -7.47
CA GLY A 49 0.08 -9.03 -6.51
C GLY A 49 0.75 -7.65 -6.60
N LEU A 50 1.47 -7.37 -7.67
CA LEU A 50 2.26 -6.16 -7.81
C LEU A 50 1.68 -5.20 -8.86
N LYS A 51 1.81 -3.91 -8.58
CA LYS A 51 1.67 -2.87 -9.59
C LYS A 51 2.96 -2.79 -10.42
N PRO A 52 2.92 -2.25 -11.66
CA PRO A 52 4.11 -2.16 -12.50
C PRO A 52 5.32 -1.52 -11.82
N VAL A 53 5.13 -0.44 -11.06
CA VAL A 53 6.23 0.24 -10.36
C VAL A 53 6.90 -0.67 -9.32
N HIS A 54 6.12 -1.45 -8.54
CA HIS A 54 6.66 -2.37 -7.53
C HIS A 54 7.45 -3.50 -8.19
N ARG A 55 6.92 -4.06 -9.27
CA ARG A 55 7.58 -5.12 -10.06
C ARG A 55 8.91 -4.63 -10.62
N ARG A 56 8.95 -3.45 -11.21
CA ARG A 56 10.15 -2.81 -11.76
C ARG A 56 11.20 -2.54 -10.70
N ILE A 57 10.81 -2.11 -9.50
CA ILE A 57 11.73 -1.92 -8.37
C ILE A 57 12.37 -3.25 -7.97
N LEU A 58 11.58 -4.28 -7.71
CA LEU A 58 12.10 -5.59 -7.29
C LEU A 58 12.97 -6.24 -8.37
N TYR A 59 12.55 -6.15 -9.63
CA TYR A 59 13.32 -6.66 -10.76
C TYR A 59 14.66 -5.93 -10.91
N THR A 60 14.67 -4.59 -10.81
CA THR A 60 15.91 -3.79 -10.84
C THR A 60 16.84 -4.14 -9.68
N MET A 61 16.30 -4.31 -8.46
CA MET A 61 17.10 -4.72 -7.30
C MET A 61 17.72 -6.10 -7.51
N PHE A 62 16.99 -7.02 -8.13
CA PHE A 62 17.48 -8.35 -8.48
C PHE A 62 18.59 -8.29 -9.52
N GLU A 63 18.43 -7.52 -10.62
CA GLU A 63 19.49 -7.31 -11.63
C GLU A 63 20.76 -6.70 -11.03
N ASN A 64 20.59 -5.74 -10.13
CA ASN A 64 21.70 -5.08 -9.43
C ASN A 64 22.33 -5.97 -8.33
N GLY A 65 21.82 -7.19 -8.12
CA GLY A 65 22.31 -8.13 -7.11
C GLY A 65 22.12 -7.68 -5.67
N LEU A 66 21.08 -6.87 -5.40
CA LEU A 66 20.72 -6.39 -4.06
C LEU A 66 19.92 -7.43 -3.27
N THR A 67 20.47 -8.63 -3.17
CA THR A 67 19.86 -9.74 -2.44
C THR A 67 19.97 -9.56 -0.91
N PRO A 68 19.16 -10.27 -0.11
CA PRO A 68 19.14 -10.09 1.35
C PRO A 68 20.46 -10.40 2.07
N ASP A 69 21.35 -11.15 1.44
CA ASP A 69 22.70 -11.51 1.95
C ASP A 69 23.76 -10.45 1.64
N LYS A 70 23.43 -9.46 0.80
CA LYS A 70 24.36 -8.39 0.40
C LYS A 70 24.24 -7.16 1.30
N ALA A 71 25.26 -6.30 1.23
CA ALA A 71 25.23 -5.00 1.89
C ALA A 71 24.10 -4.12 1.34
N TYR A 72 23.59 -3.24 2.19
CA TYR A 72 22.64 -2.19 1.76
C TYR A 72 23.30 -1.26 0.76
N ARG A 73 22.48 -0.71 -0.15
CA ARG A 73 22.87 0.38 -1.05
C ARG A 73 21.93 1.56 -0.90
N LYS A 74 22.40 2.74 -1.26
CA LYS A 74 21.59 3.97 -1.25
C LYS A 74 20.34 3.77 -2.11
N CYS A 75 19.19 4.19 -1.59
CA CYS A 75 17.94 4.15 -2.35
C CYS A 75 18.04 4.93 -3.65
N ALA A 76 18.87 5.97 -3.69
CA ALA A 76 19.16 6.75 -4.89
C ALA A 76 19.68 5.90 -6.07
N ASP A 77 20.48 4.88 -5.81
CA ASP A 77 21.00 3.97 -6.84
C ASP A 77 19.87 3.13 -7.46
N THR A 78 19.00 2.58 -6.62
CA THR A 78 17.83 1.82 -7.08
C THR A 78 16.84 2.71 -7.83
N VAL A 79 16.49 3.86 -7.27
CA VAL A 79 15.55 4.83 -7.91
C VAL A 79 16.07 5.26 -9.27
N GLY A 80 17.35 5.69 -9.36
CA GLY A 80 17.95 6.08 -10.63
C GLY A 80 17.99 4.95 -11.66
N SER A 81 18.30 3.72 -11.23
CA SER A 81 18.30 2.55 -12.11
C SER A 81 16.90 2.19 -12.63
N VAL A 82 15.86 2.29 -11.80
CA VAL A 82 14.47 2.06 -12.19
C VAL A 82 14.00 3.08 -13.21
N LEU A 83 14.28 4.36 -12.96
CA LEU A 83 13.92 5.45 -13.88
C LEU A 83 14.59 5.31 -15.24
N GLY A 84 15.91 5.07 -15.23
CA GLY A 84 16.68 5.00 -16.46
C GLY A 84 16.44 3.73 -17.30
N ARG A 85 15.88 2.67 -16.69
CA ARG A 85 15.74 1.38 -17.40
C ARG A 85 14.28 1.01 -17.70
N TYR A 86 13.33 1.30 -16.80
CA TYR A 86 12.00 0.68 -16.85
C TYR A 86 10.83 1.62 -16.60
N HIS A 87 11.00 2.73 -15.87
CA HIS A 87 9.88 3.52 -15.39
C HIS A 87 10.06 5.02 -15.64
N PRO A 88 9.67 5.53 -16.84
CA PRO A 88 9.90 6.91 -17.28
C PRO A 88 8.90 7.89 -16.61
N HIS A 89 8.91 7.96 -15.28
CA HIS A 89 8.05 8.82 -14.47
C HIS A 89 8.88 9.55 -13.40
N GLY A 90 8.23 10.33 -12.51
CA GLY A 90 8.93 11.07 -11.47
C GLY A 90 9.61 10.16 -10.42
N ASP A 91 10.79 10.57 -9.96
CA ASP A 91 11.60 9.88 -8.95
C ASP A 91 10.87 9.70 -7.61
N ALA A 92 10.07 10.70 -7.21
CA ALA A 92 9.25 10.64 -6.00
C ALA A 92 8.29 9.43 -6.05
N SER A 93 7.65 9.16 -7.19
CA SER A 93 6.70 8.03 -7.31
C SER A 93 7.38 6.67 -7.12
N VAL A 94 8.61 6.52 -7.61
CA VAL A 94 9.41 5.30 -7.43
C VAL A 94 9.88 5.17 -6.00
N TYR A 95 10.37 6.27 -5.41
CA TYR A 95 10.84 6.25 -4.03
C TYR A 95 9.70 5.98 -3.02
N ASP A 96 8.54 6.61 -3.19
CA ASP A 96 7.37 6.39 -2.33
C ASP A 96 6.87 4.94 -2.40
N ALA A 97 6.88 4.33 -3.59
CA ALA A 97 6.57 2.92 -3.75
C ALA A 97 7.59 2.01 -3.03
N MET A 98 8.87 2.33 -3.17
CA MET A 98 9.96 1.63 -2.50
C MET A 98 9.85 1.74 -0.96
N VAL A 99 9.59 2.95 -0.45
CA VAL A 99 9.38 3.22 0.97
C VAL A 99 8.21 2.38 1.50
N ARG A 100 7.08 2.38 0.81
CA ARG A 100 5.90 1.63 1.24
C ARG A 100 6.17 0.11 1.31
N MET A 101 6.96 -0.44 0.41
CA MET A 101 7.37 -1.86 0.45
C MET A 101 8.33 -2.20 1.60
N ALA A 102 8.96 -1.19 2.23
CA ALA A 102 9.85 -1.36 3.37
C ALA A 102 9.18 -1.09 4.73
N GLN A 103 7.96 -0.50 4.74
CA GLN A 103 7.27 -0.12 5.97
C GLN A 103 6.52 -1.31 6.59
N PRO A 104 6.86 -1.77 7.80
CA PRO A 104 6.19 -2.91 8.45
C PRO A 104 4.75 -2.60 8.89
N PHE A 105 4.37 -1.32 8.97
CA PHE A 105 3.00 -0.89 9.24
C PHE A 105 2.16 -0.69 7.97
N SER A 106 2.77 -0.75 6.78
CA SER A 106 2.09 -0.65 5.48
C SER A 106 1.94 -2.01 4.81
N LEU A 107 2.98 -2.85 4.83
CA LEU A 107 2.95 -4.23 4.35
C LEU A 107 3.10 -5.19 5.54
N HIS A 108 2.22 -6.19 5.60
CA HIS A 108 2.30 -7.21 6.64
C HIS A 108 3.59 -8.02 6.53
N TYR A 109 4.03 -8.25 5.29
CA TYR A 109 5.30 -8.92 4.98
C TYR A 109 6.11 -8.04 4.01
N PRO A 110 7.00 -7.15 4.53
CA PRO A 110 7.80 -6.26 3.70
C PRO A 110 8.60 -7.00 2.63
N LEU A 111 8.65 -6.41 1.44
CA LEU A 111 9.42 -6.93 0.30
C LEU A 111 10.78 -6.26 0.16
N ILE A 112 10.98 -5.15 0.83
CA ILE A 112 12.24 -4.40 0.90
C ILE A 112 12.68 -4.33 2.36
N ASP A 113 13.96 -4.55 2.58
CA ASP A 113 14.66 -4.36 3.84
C ASP A 113 15.34 -3.00 3.80
N GLY A 114 14.80 -2.05 4.57
CA GLY A 114 15.23 -0.65 4.61
C GLY A 114 16.13 -0.34 5.80
N HIS A 115 17.13 0.51 5.59
CA HIS A 115 18.01 1.02 6.63
C HIS A 115 17.98 2.55 6.64
N GLY A 116 17.61 3.13 7.77
CA GLY A 116 17.39 4.56 7.96
C GLY A 116 15.93 4.90 8.27
N ASN A 117 15.55 6.15 8.04
CA ASN A 117 14.18 6.61 8.30
C ASN A 117 13.30 6.40 7.06
N PHE A 118 12.38 5.44 7.14
CA PHE A 118 11.34 5.15 6.13
C PHE A 118 9.96 5.66 6.53
N GLY A 119 9.89 6.66 7.40
CA GLY A 119 8.62 7.19 7.90
C GLY A 119 8.11 6.46 9.15
N SER A 120 7.00 6.93 9.67
CA SER A 120 6.38 6.38 10.88
C SER A 120 4.87 6.23 10.75
N VAL A 121 4.25 5.52 11.69
CA VAL A 121 2.79 5.39 11.80
C VAL A 121 2.13 6.73 12.17
N ASP A 122 2.88 7.69 12.69
CA ASP A 122 2.44 9.07 12.95
C ASP A 122 2.30 9.90 11.68
N GLY A 123 2.78 9.37 10.55
CA GLY A 123 2.73 10.03 9.26
C GLY A 123 3.94 10.90 8.98
N ASP A 124 5.02 10.74 9.75
CA ASP A 124 6.29 11.39 9.42
C ASP A 124 6.76 10.92 8.05
N PRO A 125 7.25 11.83 7.20
CA PRO A 125 7.78 11.45 5.90
C PRO A 125 9.10 10.69 6.04
N PRO A 126 9.42 9.82 5.05
CA PRO A 126 10.73 9.21 4.99
C PRO A 126 11.83 10.27 4.77
N ALA A 127 13.04 9.98 5.19
CA ALA A 127 14.19 10.79 4.81
C ALA A 127 14.41 10.72 3.29
N ALA A 128 15.03 11.74 2.70
CA ALA A 128 15.31 11.76 1.27
C ALA A 128 16.14 10.55 0.84
N TYR A 129 15.86 10.00 -0.35
CA TYR A 129 16.44 8.75 -0.87
C TYR A 129 17.97 8.73 -0.97
N ARG A 130 18.62 9.87 -0.89
CA ARG A 130 20.10 9.97 -0.81
C ARG A 130 20.67 9.57 0.56
N TYR A 131 19.83 9.58 1.62
CA TYR A 131 20.23 9.22 2.98
C TYR A 131 19.85 7.78 3.34
N THR A 132 18.72 7.29 2.86
CA THR A 132 18.23 5.94 3.13
C THR A 132 18.95 4.90 2.29
N GLU A 133 19.00 3.67 2.81
CA GLU A 133 19.58 2.52 2.14
C GLU A 133 18.60 1.36 2.13
N ALA A 134 18.71 0.49 1.13
CA ALA A 134 17.83 -0.65 1.01
C ALA A 134 18.48 -1.84 0.32
N ARG A 135 17.87 -2.99 0.52
CA ARG A 135 18.09 -4.25 -0.21
C ARG A 135 16.77 -5.02 -0.27
N MET A 136 16.71 -6.09 -1.04
CA MET A 136 15.53 -6.96 -1.02
C MET A 136 15.35 -7.63 0.34
N ALA A 137 14.11 -7.75 0.82
CA ALA A 137 13.79 -8.59 1.96
C ALA A 137 13.84 -10.08 1.56
N ARG A 138 13.96 -10.98 2.55
CA ARG A 138 14.05 -12.43 2.30
C ARG A 138 12.85 -12.97 1.52
N LEU A 139 11.65 -12.48 1.80
CA LEU A 139 10.44 -12.91 1.12
C LEU A 139 10.43 -12.56 -0.37
N ALA A 140 11.03 -11.43 -0.77
CA ALA A 140 11.12 -11.03 -2.18
C ALA A 140 11.91 -12.03 -3.03
N ASN A 141 12.84 -12.81 -2.45
CA ASN A 141 13.54 -13.85 -3.18
C ASN A 141 12.60 -14.94 -3.70
N PHE A 142 11.51 -15.25 -2.98
CA PHE A 142 10.53 -16.24 -3.43
C PHE A 142 9.68 -15.75 -4.61
N MET A 143 9.64 -14.44 -4.83
CA MET A 143 8.98 -13.87 -6.00
C MET A 143 9.86 -13.90 -7.27
N LEU A 144 11.17 -14.00 -7.12
CA LEU A 144 12.16 -13.88 -8.19
C LEU A 144 12.96 -15.17 -8.45
N ALA A 145 12.77 -16.20 -7.60
CA ALA A 145 13.62 -17.40 -7.60
C ALA A 145 13.70 -18.11 -8.96
N ASP A 146 12.62 -18.11 -9.72
CA ASP A 146 12.52 -18.81 -10.99
C ASP A 146 12.53 -17.89 -12.22
N ILE A 147 12.82 -16.59 -12.07
CA ILE A 147 12.78 -15.57 -13.14
C ILE A 147 13.69 -15.92 -14.32
N LYS A 148 14.81 -16.62 -14.09
CA LYS A 148 15.77 -17.05 -15.12
C LYS A 148 15.45 -18.42 -15.75
N LYS A 149 14.33 -19.05 -15.35
CA LYS A 149 13.96 -20.41 -15.79
C LYS A 149 12.90 -20.42 -16.92
N ASN A 150 12.67 -19.29 -17.58
CA ASN A 150 11.65 -19.14 -18.62
C ASN A 150 10.23 -19.48 -18.11
N THR A 151 9.91 -19.02 -16.92
CA THR A 151 8.63 -19.28 -16.25
C THR A 151 7.59 -18.18 -16.46
N VAL A 152 8.02 -17.02 -16.95
CA VAL A 152 7.17 -15.86 -17.22
C VAL A 152 7.60 -15.17 -18.51
N ASP A 153 6.66 -14.48 -19.15
CA ASP A 153 6.92 -13.72 -20.34
C ASP A 153 7.65 -12.40 -20.02
N PHE A 154 8.45 -11.95 -20.99
CA PHE A 154 9.12 -10.67 -20.99
C PHE A 154 8.57 -9.80 -22.11
N GLN A 155 8.55 -8.50 -21.88
CA GLN A 155 8.16 -7.48 -22.86
C GLN A 155 9.24 -6.40 -22.98
N PRO A 156 9.34 -5.69 -24.11
CA PRO A 156 10.21 -4.53 -24.23
C PRO A 156 9.84 -3.47 -23.18
N ASN A 157 10.86 -2.78 -22.66
CA ASN A 157 10.66 -1.58 -21.84
C ASN A 157 10.23 -0.39 -22.72
N PHE A 158 10.12 0.80 -22.14
CA PHE A 158 9.59 2.01 -22.79
C PHE A 158 10.42 2.51 -24.00
N ASP A 159 11.73 2.21 -24.06
CA ASP A 159 12.64 2.59 -25.17
C ASP A 159 13.04 1.41 -26.07
N GLU A 160 12.47 0.23 -25.82
CA GLU A 160 12.73 -1.03 -26.54
C GLU A 160 14.19 -1.54 -26.45
N GLU A 161 15.04 -0.91 -25.64
CA GLU A 161 16.45 -1.31 -25.48
C GLU A 161 16.61 -2.48 -24.50
N ARG A 162 15.63 -2.73 -23.62
CA ARG A 162 15.68 -3.76 -22.58
C ARG A 162 14.40 -4.56 -22.52
N GLN A 163 14.47 -5.67 -21.81
CA GLN A 163 13.31 -6.51 -21.52
C GLN A 163 12.96 -6.42 -20.04
N GLU A 164 11.68 -6.30 -19.73
CA GLU A 164 11.14 -6.37 -18.37
C GLU A 164 10.13 -7.53 -18.24
N PRO A 165 10.02 -8.19 -17.09
CA PRO A 165 9.06 -9.26 -16.91
C PRO A 165 7.64 -8.71 -16.86
N VAL A 166 6.71 -9.37 -17.54
CA VAL A 166 5.27 -9.04 -17.50
C VAL A 166 4.72 -9.24 -16.10
N VAL A 167 5.14 -10.34 -15.44
CA VAL A 167 4.86 -10.65 -14.02
C VAL A 167 6.07 -11.30 -13.39
N LEU A 168 6.16 -11.29 -12.06
CA LEU A 168 7.16 -12.10 -11.35
C LEU A 168 6.63 -13.51 -11.11
N PRO A 169 7.50 -14.55 -11.18
CA PRO A 169 7.14 -15.95 -10.90
C PRO A 169 6.99 -16.18 -9.39
N SER A 170 6.04 -15.51 -8.76
CA SER A 170 5.83 -15.58 -7.32
C SER A 170 5.48 -17.00 -6.88
N ARG A 171 6.19 -17.50 -5.87
CA ARG A 171 5.93 -18.81 -5.28
C ARG A 171 4.86 -18.80 -4.17
N PHE A 172 4.27 -17.64 -3.90
CA PHE A 172 3.20 -17.48 -2.92
C PHE A 172 2.21 -16.42 -3.42
N PRO A 173 0.94 -16.46 -3.00
CA PRO A 173 -0.10 -15.54 -3.44
C PRO A 173 0.07 -14.14 -2.79
N ASN A 174 1.05 -13.36 -3.23
CA ASN A 174 1.39 -12.06 -2.64
C ASN A 174 0.21 -11.09 -2.62
N LEU A 175 -0.71 -11.17 -3.60
CA LEU A 175 -1.90 -10.33 -3.61
C LEU A 175 -2.75 -10.50 -2.34
N LEU A 176 -2.92 -11.72 -1.86
CA LEU A 176 -3.65 -12.00 -0.62
C LEU A 176 -2.79 -11.70 0.61
N VAL A 177 -1.51 -12.07 0.58
CA VAL A 177 -0.60 -11.94 1.72
C VAL A 177 -0.39 -10.47 2.12
N ASN A 178 -0.06 -9.60 1.16
CA ASN A 178 0.20 -8.18 1.42
C ASN A 178 -0.96 -7.26 1.07
N GLY A 179 -1.95 -7.78 0.34
CA GLY A 179 -3.04 -6.94 -0.15
C GLY A 179 -2.59 -5.92 -1.19
N SER A 180 -3.51 -5.10 -1.62
CA SER A 180 -3.22 -3.94 -2.47
C SER A 180 -4.36 -2.93 -2.42
N SER A 181 -4.04 -1.66 -2.43
CA SER A 181 -5.02 -0.59 -2.61
C SER A 181 -4.62 0.29 -3.79
N GLY A 182 -5.60 0.72 -4.58
CA GLY A 182 -5.34 1.58 -5.73
C GLY A 182 -6.59 2.32 -6.16
N ILE A 183 -6.42 3.58 -6.56
CA ILE A 183 -7.48 4.42 -7.11
C ILE A 183 -7.15 4.67 -8.56
N ALA A 184 -8.01 4.18 -9.45
CA ALA A 184 -7.92 4.40 -10.89
C ALA A 184 -9.06 5.30 -11.37
N VAL A 185 -9.14 5.54 -12.66
CA VAL A 185 -10.27 6.27 -13.25
C VAL A 185 -11.46 5.31 -13.39
N GLY A 186 -12.58 5.65 -12.75
CA GLY A 186 -13.82 4.86 -12.81
C GLY A 186 -13.88 3.65 -11.88
N MET A 187 -12.77 3.22 -11.28
CA MET A 187 -12.76 2.13 -10.30
C MET A 187 -11.63 2.27 -9.28
N ALA A 188 -11.79 1.55 -8.16
CA ALA A 188 -10.76 1.44 -7.14
C ALA A 188 -10.67 -0.02 -6.66
N THR A 189 -9.50 -0.41 -6.19
CA THR A 189 -9.27 -1.69 -5.51
C THR A 189 -8.80 -1.46 -4.09
N ASN A 190 -9.26 -2.31 -3.16
CA ASN A 190 -8.81 -2.30 -1.78
C ASN A 190 -8.85 -3.73 -1.23
N ILE A 191 -7.78 -4.46 -1.48
CA ILE A 191 -7.62 -5.86 -1.06
C ILE A 191 -6.82 -5.85 0.24
N PRO A 192 -7.39 -6.35 1.36
CA PRO A 192 -6.69 -6.37 2.63
C PRO A 192 -5.59 -7.44 2.65
N PRO A 193 -4.55 -7.28 3.50
CA PRO A 193 -3.56 -8.31 3.75
C PRO A 193 -4.12 -9.46 4.59
N HIS A 194 -3.48 -10.63 4.49
CA HIS A 194 -3.87 -11.86 5.20
C HIS A 194 -2.65 -12.56 5.80
N ASN A 195 -2.91 -13.45 6.74
CA ASN A 195 -1.87 -14.26 7.36
C ASN A 195 -1.24 -15.23 6.35
N LEU A 196 0.10 -15.22 6.27
CA LEU A 196 0.85 -16.03 5.29
C LEU A 196 0.58 -17.52 5.44
N SER A 197 0.56 -18.04 6.67
CA SER A 197 0.33 -19.47 6.91
C SER A 197 -1.08 -19.87 6.48
N GLU A 198 -2.11 -19.09 6.86
CA GLU A 198 -3.49 -19.35 6.44
C GLU A 198 -3.65 -19.33 4.90
N VAL A 199 -2.99 -18.38 4.22
CA VAL A 199 -3.00 -18.29 2.75
C VAL A 199 -2.30 -19.48 2.11
N ILE A 200 -1.15 -19.93 2.65
CA ILE A 200 -0.43 -21.09 2.13
C ILE A 200 -1.25 -22.36 2.33
N ASP A 201 -1.84 -22.56 3.52
CA ASP A 201 -2.68 -23.73 3.81
C ASP A 201 -3.89 -23.78 2.88
N GLY A 202 -4.56 -22.64 2.68
CA GLY A 202 -5.67 -22.53 1.72
C GLY A 202 -5.23 -22.77 0.27
N THR A 203 -4.03 -22.34 -0.11
CA THR A 203 -3.47 -22.60 -1.45
C THR A 203 -3.17 -24.08 -1.66
N CYS A 204 -2.55 -24.73 -0.69
CA CYS A 204 -2.30 -26.18 -0.73
C CYS A 204 -3.63 -26.96 -0.86
N TYR A 205 -4.65 -26.56 -0.08
CA TYR A 205 -5.97 -27.17 -0.18
C TYR A 205 -6.57 -27.05 -1.59
N VAL A 206 -6.50 -25.87 -2.21
CA VAL A 206 -7.01 -25.65 -3.58
C VAL A 206 -6.23 -26.44 -4.63
N ILE A 207 -4.92 -26.63 -4.44
CA ILE A 207 -4.11 -27.46 -5.35
C ILE A 207 -4.58 -28.92 -5.31
N ASP A 208 -4.87 -29.45 -4.10
CA ASP A 208 -5.34 -30.82 -3.91
C ASP A 208 -6.83 -30.98 -4.28
N HIS A 209 -7.61 -29.89 -4.21
CA HIS A 209 -9.04 -29.84 -4.47
C HIS A 209 -9.38 -28.69 -5.42
N PRO A 210 -9.13 -28.81 -6.75
CA PRO A 210 -9.34 -27.71 -7.71
C PRO A 210 -10.78 -27.20 -7.79
N GLU A 211 -11.76 -28.03 -7.40
CA GLU A 211 -13.19 -27.69 -7.37
C GLU A 211 -13.65 -27.12 -6.00
N ALA A 212 -12.70 -26.76 -5.12
CA ALA A 212 -13.02 -26.26 -3.79
C ALA A 212 -13.89 -25.00 -3.86
N GLU A 213 -14.97 -24.98 -3.09
CA GLU A 213 -15.85 -23.83 -2.96
C GLU A 213 -15.33 -22.80 -1.95
N LEU A 214 -15.85 -21.58 -2.05
CA LEU A 214 -15.43 -20.45 -1.19
C LEU A 214 -15.53 -20.79 0.31
N ASP A 215 -16.61 -21.46 0.74
CA ASP A 215 -16.84 -21.78 2.15
C ASP A 215 -15.80 -22.76 2.69
N GLU A 216 -15.24 -23.63 1.85
CA GLU A 216 -14.15 -24.55 2.21
C GLU A 216 -12.82 -23.79 2.35
N ILE A 217 -12.52 -22.91 1.40
CA ILE A 217 -11.31 -22.05 1.44
C ILE A 217 -11.34 -21.15 2.69
N CYS A 218 -12.52 -20.63 3.06
CA CYS A 218 -12.69 -19.79 4.24
C CYS A 218 -12.49 -20.54 5.58
N GLN A 219 -12.36 -21.87 5.59
CA GLN A 219 -11.96 -22.61 6.79
C GLN A 219 -10.47 -22.40 7.09
N PHE A 220 -9.66 -22.20 6.06
CA PHE A 220 -8.23 -21.89 6.17
C PHE A 220 -7.98 -20.40 6.29
N ILE A 221 -8.50 -19.59 5.35
CA ILE A 221 -8.35 -18.13 5.32
C ILE A 221 -9.55 -17.48 6.03
N LYS A 222 -9.40 -17.23 7.33
CA LYS A 222 -10.50 -16.80 8.20
C LYS A 222 -10.89 -15.34 8.02
N GLY A 223 -9.96 -14.51 7.54
CA GLY A 223 -10.17 -13.09 7.33
C GLY A 223 -8.88 -12.30 7.18
N PRO A 224 -8.98 -10.98 6.99
CA PRO A 224 -7.82 -10.11 6.94
C PRO A 224 -6.98 -10.17 8.21
N ASP A 225 -5.67 -10.02 8.02
CA ASP A 225 -4.67 -9.90 9.09
C ASP A 225 -3.86 -8.63 8.84
N PHE A 226 -4.10 -7.61 9.64
CA PHE A 226 -3.54 -6.29 9.43
C PHE A 226 -2.20 -6.12 10.16
N PRO A 227 -1.19 -5.47 9.55
CA PRO A 227 0.13 -5.28 10.15
C PRO A 227 0.11 -4.45 11.44
N THR A 228 -0.89 -3.59 11.61
CA THR A 228 -1.07 -2.77 12.83
C THR A 228 -2.00 -3.41 13.85
N GLY A 229 -2.48 -4.63 13.60
CA GLY A 229 -3.39 -5.36 14.47
C GLY A 229 -4.82 -4.80 14.44
N GLY A 230 -5.45 -4.74 15.61
CA GLY A 230 -6.83 -4.34 15.80
C GLY A 230 -7.81 -5.51 15.83
N VAL A 231 -9.07 -5.21 16.15
CA VAL A 231 -10.12 -6.21 16.28
C VAL A 231 -11.17 -6.01 15.19
N ILE A 232 -11.41 -7.04 14.39
CA ILE A 232 -12.45 -7.02 13.35
C ILE A 232 -13.81 -7.27 14.00
N MET A 233 -14.75 -6.37 13.75
CA MET A 233 -16.09 -6.40 14.34
C MET A 233 -17.06 -7.18 13.45
N GLY A 234 -17.21 -8.47 13.76
CA GLY A 234 -18.10 -9.40 13.06
C GLY A 234 -17.52 -9.97 11.76
N ARG A 235 -18.12 -11.07 11.28
CA ARG A 235 -17.65 -11.84 10.11
C ARG A 235 -18.47 -11.58 8.83
N SER A 236 -19.64 -10.96 8.94
CA SER A 236 -20.53 -10.76 7.79
C SER A 236 -19.90 -9.91 6.68
N GLY A 237 -19.14 -8.88 7.05
CA GLY A 237 -18.42 -8.04 6.10
C GLY A 237 -17.30 -8.77 5.35
N ILE A 238 -16.58 -9.67 6.03
CA ILE A 238 -15.55 -10.53 5.43
C ILE A 238 -16.21 -11.47 4.41
N ARG A 239 -17.25 -12.19 4.83
CA ARG A 239 -17.96 -13.14 3.94
C ARG A 239 -18.54 -12.44 2.70
N ALA A 240 -19.15 -11.26 2.87
CA ALA A 240 -19.64 -10.47 1.75
C ALA A 240 -18.50 -10.04 0.81
N ALA A 241 -17.37 -9.58 1.35
CA ALA A 241 -16.22 -9.18 0.55
C ALA A 241 -15.66 -10.35 -0.29
N TYR A 242 -15.53 -11.54 0.30
CA TYR A 242 -14.99 -12.70 -0.40
C TYR A 242 -15.98 -13.27 -1.43
N ALA A 243 -17.28 -13.29 -1.13
CA ALA A 243 -18.28 -13.84 -2.03
C ALA A 243 -18.58 -12.92 -3.23
N THR A 244 -18.54 -11.60 -3.05
CA THR A 244 -19.02 -10.64 -4.05
C THR A 244 -17.96 -9.65 -4.54
N GLY A 245 -16.77 -9.66 -3.94
CA GLY A 245 -15.75 -8.63 -4.14
C GLY A 245 -16.09 -7.28 -3.48
N ARG A 246 -17.20 -7.20 -2.72
CA ARG A 246 -17.65 -5.97 -2.04
C ARG A 246 -18.09 -6.27 -0.61
N GLY A 247 -17.41 -5.66 0.36
CA GLY A 247 -17.74 -5.81 1.78
C GLY A 247 -17.25 -4.63 2.61
N LYS A 248 -17.87 -4.42 3.76
CA LYS A 248 -17.43 -3.43 4.75
C LYS A 248 -16.90 -4.17 5.97
N ILE A 249 -15.62 -4.04 6.23
CA ILE A 249 -14.95 -4.65 7.38
C ILE A 249 -14.69 -3.52 8.37
N LYS A 250 -15.34 -3.60 9.54
CA LYS A 250 -15.13 -2.64 10.63
C LYS A 250 -13.98 -3.15 11.51
N VAL A 251 -13.00 -2.28 11.74
CA VAL A 251 -11.86 -2.58 12.60
C VAL A 251 -11.85 -1.60 13.77
N ARG A 252 -11.70 -2.09 14.99
CA ARG A 252 -11.51 -1.32 16.21
C ARG A 252 -10.07 -1.41 16.68
N ALA A 253 -9.62 -0.36 17.34
CA ALA A 253 -8.38 -0.40 18.11
C ALA A 253 -8.48 -1.46 19.21
N LYS A 254 -7.35 -2.05 19.59
CA LYS A 254 -7.27 -2.88 20.80
C LYS A 254 -7.00 -1.99 21.99
N THR A 255 -7.94 -2.00 22.93
CA THR A 255 -7.92 -1.12 24.10
C THR A 255 -8.00 -1.92 25.39
N GLU A 256 -7.36 -1.42 26.41
CA GLU A 256 -7.39 -1.97 27.78
C GLU A 256 -7.62 -0.84 28.77
N ILE A 257 -8.45 -1.06 29.79
CA ILE A 257 -8.68 -0.12 30.87
C ILE A 257 -7.84 -0.55 32.06
N VAL A 258 -7.02 0.35 32.56
CA VAL A 258 -6.13 0.11 33.71
C VAL A 258 -6.45 1.12 34.83
N ASP A 259 -6.76 0.63 36.01
CA ASP A 259 -6.99 1.47 37.17
C ASP A 259 -5.68 1.98 37.76
N LEU A 260 -5.62 3.28 38.06
CA LEU A 260 -4.46 3.94 38.63
C LEU A 260 -4.63 4.11 40.15
N PRO A 261 -3.52 4.13 40.93
CA PRO A 261 -3.57 4.24 42.42
C PRO A 261 -4.24 5.52 42.93
N ASN A 262 -4.38 6.54 42.07
CA ASN A 262 -4.98 7.84 42.41
C ASN A 262 -6.51 7.89 42.22
N GLY A 263 -7.17 6.75 42.01
CA GLY A 263 -8.61 6.67 41.78
C GLY A 263 -9.04 7.13 40.37
N LYS A 264 -8.11 7.23 39.41
CA LYS A 264 -8.37 7.47 38.01
C LYS A 264 -8.20 6.18 37.23
N SER A 265 -8.83 6.07 36.07
CA SER A 265 -8.60 4.98 35.15
C SER A 265 -7.88 5.50 33.88
N GLN A 266 -7.16 4.63 33.25
CA GLN A 266 -6.39 4.90 32.03
C GLN A 266 -6.85 3.97 30.94
N ILE A 267 -7.15 4.48 29.74
CA ILE A 267 -7.32 3.64 28.54
C ILE A 267 -5.98 3.56 27.83
N VAL A 268 -5.48 2.35 27.70
CA VAL A 268 -4.28 2.02 26.93
C VAL A 268 -4.70 1.49 25.57
N ILE A 269 -4.25 2.11 24.48
CA ILE A 269 -4.48 1.65 23.12
C ILE A 269 -3.18 1.04 22.61
N THR A 270 -3.17 -0.28 22.40
CA THR A 270 -1.97 -1.02 21.98
C THR A 270 -1.92 -1.29 20.47
N GLU A 271 -3.08 -1.30 19.81
CA GLU A 271 -3.18 -1.52 18.36
C GLU A 271 -4.19 -0.53 17.78
N ILE A 272 -3.86 0.05 16.63
CA ILE A 272 -4.74 0.98 15.91
C ILE A 272 -5.18 0.37 14.58
N PRO A 273 -6.35 0.74 14.04
CA PRO A 273 -6.81 0.24 12.76
C PRO A 273 -5.81 0.53 11.63
N TYR A 274 -5.72 -0.41 10.70
CA TYR A 274 -4.83 -0.32 9.54
C TYR A 274 -5.07 0.96 8.71
N MET A 275 -3.99 1.57 8.24
CA MET A 275 -3.97 2.82 7.47
C MET A 275 -4.49 4.07 8.21
N VAL A 276 -4.63 3.99 9.53
CA VAL A 276 -4.93 5.16 10.36
C VAL A 276 -3.62 5.86 10.75
N ASN A 277 -3.57 7.17 10.53
CA ASN A 277 -2.47 8.02 11.00
C ASN A 277 -2.65 8.29 12.50
N LYS A 278 -1.68 7.86 13.32
CA LYS A 278 -1.77 7.92 14.79
C LYS A 278 -1.81 9.37 15.29
N ALA A 279 -0.99 10.27 14.76
CA ALA A 279 -0.97 11.67 15.20
C ALA A 279 -2.31 12.36 14.94
N ARG A 280 -2.92 12.15 13.76
CA ARG A 280 -4.26 12.67 13.44
C ARG A 280 -5.36 12.07 14.31
N LEU A 281 -5.21 10.79 14.68
CA LEU A 281 -6.15 10.12 15.60
C LEU A 281 -6.10 10.79 16.97
N VAL A 282 -4.92 11.03 17.52
CA VAL A 282 -4.71 11.74 18.80
C VAL A 282 -5.30 13.15 18.75
N GLU A 283 -5.03 13.89 17.68
CA GLU A 283 -5.59 15.23 17.44
C GLU A 283 -7.13 15.19 17.40
N ALA A 284 -7.70 14.23 16.68
CA ALA A 284 -9.16 14.09 16.60
C ALA A 284 -9.78 13.81 17.98
N MET A 285 -9.16 12.97 18.80
CA MET A 285 -9.59 12.69 20.17
C MET A 285 -9.49 13.94 21.06
N ALA A 286 -8.39 14.68 20.98
CA ALA A 286 -8.23 15.94 21.70
C ALA A 286 -9.30 16.98 21.33
N ASN A 287 -9.65 17.06 20.04
CA ASN A 287 -10.71 17.95 19.57
C ASN A 287 -12.09 17.55 20.10
N LEU A 288 -12.40 16.25 20.22
CA LEU A 288 -13.67 15.80 20.85
C LEU A 288 -13.80 16.26 22.29
N VAL A 289 -12.70 16.25 23.06
CA VAL A 289 -12.66 16.75 24.43
C VAL A 289 -12.84 18.27 24.47
N LYS A 290 -12.12 19.00 23.62
CA LYS A 290 -12.19 20.46 23.49
C LYS A 290 -13.60 20.94 23.12
N ASP A 291 -14.25 20.22 22.22
CA ASP A 291 -15.61 20.50 21.76
C ASP A 291 -16.69 20.02 22.74
N LYS A 292 -16.29 19.50 23.91
CA LYS A 292 -17.18 18.95 24.97
C LYS A 292 -18.13 17.85 24.47
N ARG A 293 -17.72 17.12 23.43
CA ARG A 293 -18.46 15.94 22.93
C ARG A 293 -18.15 14.71 23.76
N VAL A 294 -17.00 14.67 24.40
CA VAL A 294 -16.57 13.65 25.36
C VAL A 294 -16.07 14.36 26.62
N GLU A 295 -16.60 13.96 27.76
CA GLU A 295 -16.20 14.50 29.06
C GLU A 295 -15.43 13.43 29.87
N GLY A 296 -14.68 13.88 30.90
CA GLY A 296 -13.95 12.97 31.79
C GLY A 296 -12.50 12.67 31.42
N ILE A 297 -12.07 12.95 30.18
CA ILE A 297 -10.67 12.83 29.80
C ILE A 297 -9.86 14.00 30.38
N THR A 298 -8.88 13.69 31.23
CA THR A 298 -8.03 14.71 31.85
C THR A 298 -6.69 14.88 31.17
N ASN A 299 -6.18 13.84 30.49
CA ASN A 299 -4.91 13.88 29.80
C ASN A 299 -4.86 12.88 28.64
N ILE A 300 -4.07 13.17 27.61
CA ILE A 300 -3.82 12.30 26.47
C ILE A 300 -2.31 12.25 26.28
N HIS A 301 -1.73 11.07 26.36
CA HIS A 301 -0.31 10.84 26.14
C HIS A 301 -0.10 9.95 24.94
N ASP A 302 0.85 10.30 24.10
CA ASP A 302 1.41 9.46 23.06
C ASP A 302 2.73 8.88 23.55
N ILE A 303 2.78 7.56 23.74
CA ILE A 303 3.98 6.87 24.18
C ILE A 303 4.54 6.07 23.02
N VAL A 304 5.67 6.54 22.48
CA VAL A 304 6.44 5.81 21.47
C VAL A 304 7.38 4.85 22.19
N LEU A 305 6.96 3.59 22.33
CA LEU A 305 7.88 2.51 22.71
C LEU A 305 8.52 1.94 21.42
N LEU A 306 9.80 1.62 21.48
CA LEU A 306 10.60 1.08 20.36
C LEU A 306 10.03 -0.20 19.71
N VAL A 307 9.01 -0.84 20.31
CA VAL A 307 8.42 -2.11 19.87
C VAL A 307 6.89 -2.07 19.77
N ALA A 308 6.22 -1.09 20.39
CA ALA A 308 4.76 -0.98 20.34
C ALA A 308 4.34 0.49 20.47
N HIS A 309 3.45 0.91 19.55
CA HIS A 309 2.84 2.24 19.62
C HIS A 309 1.66 2.18 20.60
N GLN A 310 1.83 2.73 21.80
CA GLN A 310 0.78 2.81 22.80
C GLN A 310 0.25 4.23 22.93
N LEU A 311 -1.07 4.37 23.00
CA LEU A 311 -1.75 5.61 23.34
C LEU A 311 -2.36 5.44 24.74
N GLU A 312 -2.10 6.37 25.65
CA GLU A 312 -2.62 6.34 27.01
C GLU A 312 -3.54 7.53 27.27
N PHE A 313 -4.72 7.24 27.83
CA PHE A 313 -5.69 8.24 28.23
C PHE A 313 -5.99 8.09 29.71
N VAL A 314 -5.96 9.19 30.45
CA VAL A 314 -6.27 9.20 31.89
C VAL A 314 -7.67 9.79 32.11
N PHE A 315 -8.55 9.03 32.77
CA PHE A 315 -9.96 9.38 33.01
C PHE A 315 -10.31 9.54 34.48
N LEU A 316 -11.45 10.18 34.74
CA LEU A 316 -12.18 10.13 36.00
C LEU A 316 -13.13 8.92 36.02
N PRO A 317 -13.47 8.33 37.22
CA PRO A 317 -14.17 7.04 37.32
C PRO A 317 -15.61 6.95 36.81
N ALA A 318 -16.13 7.92 36.09
CA ALA A 318 -17.52 7.96 35.65
C ALA A 318 -17.76 7.51 34.18
N PHE A 319 -16.82 6.84 33.53
CA PHE A 319 -16.83 6.64 32.10
C PHE A 319 -17.35 5.28 31.58
N ASP A 320 -17.72 4.35 32.50
CA ASP A 320 -18.20 2.99 32.12
C ASP A 320 -19.50 2.98 31.28
N ALA A 321 -20.25 4.06 31.26
CA ALA A 321 -21.53 4.12 30.53
C ALA A 321 -21.44 4.41 29.04
N PHE A 322 -20.25 4.70 28.49
CA PHE A 322 -20.09 5.17 27.10
C PHE A 322 -19.50 4.14 26.12
N LEU A 323 -19.05 3.01 26.62
CA LEU A 323 -18.41 1.97 25.78
C LEU A 323 -19.40 0.99 25.13
N ASP A 324 -20.67 1.03 25.51
CA ASP A 324 -21.74 0.12 25.04
C ASP A 324 -22.65 0.73 23.95
N GLN A 325 -22.38 1.91 23.42
CA GLN A 325 -23.05 2.53 22.27
C GLN A 325 -22.14 2.57 21.05
#